data_fbc7d457857e5d255cd5a6752d7a575d
#
_entry.id   fbc7d457857e5d255cd5a6752d7a575d
#
_cell.length_a   1.000
_cell.length_b   1.000
_cell.length_c   1.000
_cell.angle_alpha   90.00
_cell.angle_beta   90.00
_cell.angle_gamma   90.00
#
_symmetry.space_group_name_H-M   'P 1'
#
loop_
_entity.id
_entity.type
_entity.pdbx_description
1 polymer ?
#
loop_
_entity_poly.entity_id
_entity_poly.type
_entity_poly.pdbx_seq_one_letter_code
_entity_poly.pdbx_strand_id
1 'polypeptide(L)'
;MHQTLSHAQTRRFVDGALFERLFLRSVALCCEHGLVEGTHLSVDGFHAEANAALASLRASLALVVDPPGADEPGDGEQREPAPAPQLSLAEPRSGPTPKRRSSNQTSVSRTDPDAKLRGKPGQRPHLVYRGQVAVDPKARCVVACLGEQADGYEGDGLDPILDRARFACPELASVAADSGFAAERVWRGVERRRLVAFIPPQPTMLPKNGEPTSEAQRQAVAARARCKSERGIWAHKQRMADAEGVIGELKNQHALDRVRSRGTPLFHVQLLLGCAALNCKRIADHVPETANGVGSAPTAAARDLQPAAAGGRADHPLYGAIADAAKSAFTAPPNSWSYTVCLN
;
A
#
# COMPACT_ATOMS: atom_id res chain seq x y z
N MET A 1 17.28 26.07 -1.57
CA MET A 1 17.05 25.06 -0.52
C MET A 1 16.38 23.77 -1.00
N HIS A 2 15.42 23.79 -1.95
CA HIS A 2 14.76 22.56 -2.42
C HIS A 2 15.68 21.52 -3.08
N GLN A 3 16.73 21.93 -3.80
CA GLN A 3 17.68 21.03 -4.45
C GLN A 3 18.52 20.23 -3.46
N THR A 4 18.87 20.81 -2.30
CA THR A 4 19.73 20.17 -1.29
C THR A 4 19.04 18.97 -0.62
N LEU A 5 17.73 19.07 -0.33
CA LEU A 5 16.93 17.96 0.22
C LEU A 5 16.77 16.83 -0.79
N SER A 6 16.48 17.14 -2.06
CA SER A 6 16.36 16.16 -3.12
C SER A 6 17.67 15.40 -3.38
N HIS A 7 18.81 16.11 -3.38
CA HIS A 7 20.13 15.50 -3.48
C HIS A 7 20.51 14.66 -2.25
N ALA A 8 20.10 15.08 -1.06
CA ALA A 8 20.32 14.30 0.15
C ALA A 8 19.49 13.00 0.15
N GLN A 9 18.23 13.05 -0.29
CA GLN A 9 17.38 11.86 -0.42
C GLN A 9 17.95 10.83 -1.39
N THR A 10 18.47 11.26 -2.54
CA THR A 10 18.99 10.33 -3.56
C THR A 10 20.39 9.82 -3.28
N ARG A 11 21.22 10.52 -2.50
CA ARG A 11 22.61 10.16 -2.25
C ARG A 11 22.90 9.64 -0.84
N ARG A 12 22.20 10.10 0.19
CA ARG A 12 22.48 9.77 1.59
C ARG A 12 21.46 8.81 2.21
N PHE A 13 20.26 8.71 1.64
CA PHE A 13 19.17 7.91 2.19
C PHE A 13 18.65 6.91 1.16
N VAL A 14 19.57 6.22 0.46
CA VAL A 14 19.28 5.34 -0.68
C VAL A 14 18.46 4.12 -0.27
N ASP A 15 18.62 3.64 0.97
CA ASP A 15 18.02 2.39 1.43
C ASP A 15 16.59 2.54 2.00
N GLY A 16 16.07 3.76 2.13
CA GLY A 16 14.74 4.00 2.69
C GLY A 16 14.57 3.64 4.18
N ALA A 17 15.52 2.92 4.77
CA ALA A 17 15.43 2.38 6.13
C ALA A 17 15.27 3.48 7.21
N LEU A 18 15.84 4.67 6.99
CA LEU A 18 15.66 5.79 7.89
C LEU A 18 14.18 6.22 7.96
N PHE A 19 13.52 6.31 6.81
CA PHE A 19 12.14 6.77 6.72
C PHE A 19 11.16 5.74 7.29
N GLU A 20 11.43 4.45 7.08
CA GLU A 20 10.71 3.36 7.73
C GLU A 20 10.83 3.47 9.26
N ARG A 21 12.04 3.68 9.80
CA ARG A 21 12.26 3.89 11.25
C ARG A 21 11.54 5.12 11.78
N LEU A 22 11.53 6.23 11.06
CA LEU A 22 10.80 7.44 11.45
C LEU A 22 9.29 7.17 11.51
N PHE A 23 8.74 6.49 10.52
CA PHE A 23 7.34 6.10 10.52
C PHE A 23 7.03 5.17 11.71
N LEU A 24 7.81 4.09 11.89
CA LEU A 24 7.62 3.16 13.00
C LEU A 24 7.75 3.85 14.36
N ARG A 25 8.65 4.83 14.51
CA ARG A 25 8.74 5.61 15.74
C ARG A 25 7.49 6.46 15.98
N SER A 26 6.92 7.06 14.92
CA SER A 26 5.65 7.80 15.05
C SER A 26 4.50 6.88 15.48
N VAL A 27 4.45 5.65 14.96
CA VAL A 27 3.47 4.63 15.37
C VAL A 27 3.67 4.23 16.83
N ALA A 28 4.91 3.96 17.24
CA ALA A 28 5.24 3.62 18.63
C ALA A 28 4.80 4.73 19.59
N LEU A 29 5.05 5.99 19.25
CA LEU A 29 4.58 7.14 20.02
C LEU A 29 3.05 7.19 20.11
N CYS A 30 2.32 6.92 19.03
CA CYS A 30 0.86 6.81 19.08
C CYS A 30 0.42 5.71 20.06
N CYS A 31 1.08 4.56 20.09
CA CYS A 31 0.80 3.49 21.06
C CYS A 31 1.14 3.92 22.49
N GLU A 32 2.30 4.53 22.73
CA GLU A 32 2.75 5.04 24.02
C GLU A 32 1.75 6.05 24.64
N HIS A 33 1.17 6.90 23.78
CA HIS A 33 0.13 7.86 24.19
C HIS A 33 -1.29 7.26 24.20
N GLY A 34 -1.45 5.96 23.98
CA GLY A 34 -2.74 5.29 24.01
C GLY A 34 -3.69 5.70 22.87
N LEU A 35 -3.18 6.20 21.74
CA LEU A 35 -3.97 6.63 20.58
C LEU A 35 -4.34 5.47 19.64
N VAL A 36 -3.75 4.30 19.82
CA VAL A 36 -4.01 3.07 19.07
C VAL A 36 -4.72 2.08 19.99
N GLU A 37 -5.85 1.53 19.53
CA GLU A 37 -6.57 0.45 20.21
C GLU A 37 -6.02 -0.92 19.80
N GLY A 38 -5.73 -1.10 18.52
CA GLY A 38 -5.07 -2.27 17.98
C GLY A 38 -5.93 -3.52 17.80
N THR A 39 -7.27 -3.43 17.96
CA THR A 39 -8.18 -4.58 17.84
C THR A 39 -8.87 -4.67 16.47
N HIS A 40 -9.00 -3.55 15.76
CA HIS A 40 -9.61 -3.43 14.45
C HIS A 40 -8.80 -2.48 13.56
N LEU A 41 -8.70 -2.80 12.27
CA LEU A 41 -8.07 -1.92 11.29
C LEU A 41 -8.99 -1.67 10.11
N SER A 42 -9.04 -0.41 9.69
CA SER A 42 -9.65 0.03 8.43
C SER A 42 -8.55 0.17 7.38
N VAL A 43 -8.63 -0.62 6.30
CA VAL A 43 -7.65 -0.59 5.20
C VAL A 43 -8.29 -0.03 3.95
N ASP A 44 -7.58 0.88 3.29
CA ASP A 44 -8.01 1.44 2.03
C ASP A 44 -6.83 1.85 1.16
N GLY A 45 -7.07 1.97 -0.15
CA GLY A 45 -6.09 2.34 -1.15
C GLY A 45 -6.44 3.67 -1.82
N PHE A 46 -5.40 4.33 -2.33
CA PHE A 46 -5.57 5.54 -3.13
C PHE A 46 -4.53 5.62 -4.24
N HIS A 47 -4.83 6.42 -5.26
CA HIS A 47 -3.88 6.75 -6.30
C HIS A 47 -3.28 8.13 -6.05
N ALA A 48 -1.94 8.22 -6.16
CA ALA A 48 -1.18 9.45 -6.21
C ALA A 48 -0.70 9.70 -7.64
N GLU A 49 -0.90 10.91 -8.17
CA GLU A 49 -0.47 11.25 -9.53
C GLU A 49 1.06 11.23 -9.64
N ALA A 50 1.59 10.51 -10.62
CA ALA A 50 3.04 10.41 -10.83
C ALA A 50 3.61 11.71 -11.42
N ASN A 51 4.89 11.97 -11.15
CA ASN A 51 5.63 13.08 -11.75
C ASN A 51 6.10 12.72 -13.19
N ALA A 52 5.13 12.35 -14.03
CA ALA A 52 5.37 11.97 -15.43
C ALA A 52 4.18 12.37 -16.31
N ALA A 53 4.46 12.95 -17.47
CA ALA A 53 3.43 13.32 -18.42
C ALA A 53 2.99 12.11 -19.27
N LEU A 54 1.71 12.05 -19.66
CA LEU A 54 1.20 11.03 -20.60
C LEU A 54 1.99 11.01 -21.93
N ALA A 55 2.49 12.16 -22.38
CA ALA A 55 3.34 12.25 -23.58
C ALA A 55 4.66 11.46 -23.46
N SER A 56 5.06 11.06 -22.26
CA SER A 56 6.24 10.22 -22.04
C SER A 56 6.02 8.73 -22.32
N LEU A 57 4.77 8.30 -22.55
CA LEU A 57 4.44 6.90 -22.85
C LEU A 57 5.08 6.45 -24.16
N ARG A 58 5.64 5.25 -24.16
CA ARG A 58 6.21 4.56 -25.32
C ARG A 58 5.75 3.11 -25.33
N ALA A 59 5.79 2.47 -26.48
CA ALA A 59 5.56 1.03 -26.59
C ALA A 59 6.58 0.27 -25.73
N SER A 60 6.12 -0.74 -25.01
CA SER A 60 7.01 -1.58 -24.21
C SER A 60 7.84 -2.48 -25.11
N LEU A 61 9.16 -2.45 -24.98
CA LEU A 61 10.09 -3.31 -25.72
C LEU A 61 9.90 -4.82 -25.44
N ALA A 62 9.25 -5.19 -24.35
CA ALA A 62 8.90 -6.58 -24.03
C ALA A 62 7.94 -7.23 -25.07
N LEU A 63 7.44 -6.46 -26.04
CA LEU A 63 6.60 -6.95 -27.14
C LEU A 63 7.40 -7.42 -28.37
N VAL A 64 8.71 -7.23 -28.40
CA VAL A 64 9.57 -7.49 -29.58
C VAL A 64 10.37 -8.80 -29.42
N VAL A 65 10.25 -9.49 -28.29
CA VAL A 65 10.86 -10.81 -28.15
C VAL A 65 9.85 -11.85 -28.65
N ASP A 66 10.10 -12.37 -29.84
CA ASP A 66 9.42 -13.56 -30.35
C ASP A 66 9.56 -14.72 -29.37
N PRO A 67 8.55 -15.60 -29.25
CA PRO A 67 8.65 -16.76 -28.39
C PRO A 67 9.86 -17.62 -28.80
N PRO A 68 10.59 -18.22 -27.86
CA PRO A 68 11.71 -19.10 -28.17
C PRO A 68 11.20 -20.33 -28.94
N GLY A 69 11.52 -20.41 -30.22
CA GLY A 69 11.08 -21.50 -31.09
C GLY A 69 11.14 -21.22 -32.59
N ALA A 70 11.87 -20.19 -33.04
CA ALA A 70 12.17 -20.03 -34.46
C ALA A 70 13.66 -20.34 -34.68
N ASP A 71 13.89 -21.35 -35.46
CA ASP A 71 15.08 -22.07 -35.82
C ASP A 71 16.31 -21.20 -36.18
N GLU A 72 17.49 -21.83 -36.00
CA GLU A 72 18.81 -21.35 -36.34
C GLU A 72 18.92 -20.92 -37.84
N PRO A 73 19.76 -19.95 -38.17
CA PRO A 73 19.95 -19.52 -39.56
C PRO A 73 20.78 -20.56 -40.33
N GLY A 74 20.12 -21.27 -41.20
CA GLY A 74 20.77 -22.04 -42.26
C GLY A 74 21.41 -21.09 -43.27
N ASP A 75 22.60 -21.47 -43.74
CA ASP A 75 23.49 -20.78 -44.67
C ASP A 75 22.81 -20.22 -45.90
N GLY A 76 23.19 -19.02 -46.21
CA GLY A 76 23.33 -18.34 -47.49
C GLY A 76 22.46 -18.74 -48.66
N GLU A 77 21.36 -18.03 -48.90
CA GLU A 77 20.86 -17.78 -50.26
C GLU A 77 20.28 -16.35 -50.37
N GLN A 78 20.77 -15.62 -51.35
CA GLN A 78 20.27 -14.30 -51.72
C GLN A 78 18.82 -14.40 -52.19
N ARG A 79 17.88 -13.88 -51.42
CA ARG A 79 16.49 -13.71 -51.83
C ARG A 79 16.24 -12.33 -52.39
N GLU A 80 15.73 -12.28 -53.61
CA GLU A 80 15.17 -11.09 -54.26
C GLU A 80 14.09 -10.44 -53.39
N PRO A 81 13.87 -9.10 -53.46
CA PRO A 81 12.87 -8.42 -52.67
C PRO A 81 11.47 -8.85 -53.06
N ALA A 82 10.72 -9.35 -52.06
CA ALA A 82 9.35 -9.77 -52.22
C ALA A 82 8.42 -8.59 -52.59
N PRO A 83 7.41 -8.81 -53.46
CA PRO A 83 6.46 -7.76 -53.84
C PRO A 83 5.62 -7.32 -52.66
N ALA A 84 5.26 -6.03 -52.63
CA ALA A 84 4.47 -5.40 -51.57
C ALA A 84 3.19 -6.17 -51.28
N PRO A 85 2.80 -6.35 -49.96
CA PRO A 85 1.64 -7.12 -49.57
C PRO A 85 0.36 -6.43 -50.10
N GLN A 86 -0.36 -7.12 -50.95
CA GLN A 86 -1.72 -6.77 -51.35
C GLN A 86 -2.64 -6.92 -50.17
N LEU A 87 -3.37 -5.88 -49.76
CA LEU A 87 -4.42 -5.90 -48.75
C LEU A 87 -5.57 -6.78 -49.27
N SER A 88 -5.53 -8.05 -48.90
CA SER A 88 -6.66 -8.96 -49.02
C SER A 88 -7.61 -8.70 -47.86
N LEU A 89 -8.86 -8.35 -48.14
CA LEU A 89 -9.97 -8.33 -47.20
C LEU A 89 -10.19 -9.76 -46.70
N ALA A 90 -9.49 -10.16 -45.62
CA ALA A 90 -9.67 -11.45 -44.98
C ALA A 90 -11.01 -11.47 -44.27
N GLU A 91 -11.81 -12.50 -44.56
CA GLU A 91 -13.06 -12.82 -43.88
C GLU A 91 -12.87 -12.92 -42.35
N PRO A 92 -13.88 -12.56 -41.52
CA PRO A 92 -13.75 -12.59 -40.06
C PRO A 92 -13.55 -14.03 -39.58
N ARG A 93 -12.35 -14.34 -39.11
CA ARG A 93 -12.02 -15.65 -38.49
C ARG A 93 -12.83 -15.78 -37.19
N SER A 94 -13.72 -16.74 -37.13
CA SER A 94 -14.44 -17.18 -35.93
C SER A 94 -13.52 -17.98 -35.01
N GLY A 95 -12.62 -17.28 -34.31
CA GLY A 95 -11.77 -17.81 -33.27
C GLY A 95 -11.97 -17.00 -31.98
N PRO A 96 -11.62 -17.54 -30.80
CA PRO A 96 -11.73 -16.78 -29.55
C PRO A 96 -10.89 -15.50 -29.70
N THR A 97 -11.56 -14.35 -29.54
CA THR A 97 -10.92 -13.03 -29.65
C THR A 97 -9.75 -12.96 -28.66
N PRO A 98 -8.51 -12.70 -29.09
CA PRO A 98 -7.37 -12.63 -28.18
C PRO A 98 -7.66 -11.58 -27.13
N LYS A 99 -7.51 -11.94 -25.85
CA LYS A 99 -7.72 -11.01 -24.72
C LYS A 99 -6.87 -9.75 -24.96
N ARG A 100 -7.53 -8.61 -25.11
CA ARG A 100 -6.88 -7.33 -25.33
C ARG A 100 -5.88 -7.06 -24.19
N ARG A 101 -4.59 -6.93 -24.51
CA ARG A 101 -3.55 -6.61 -23.53
C ARG A 101 -3.87 -5.27 -22.86
N SER A 102 -3.63 -5.16 -21.57
CA SER A 102 -3.83 -3.89 -20.85
C SER A 102 -2.85 -2.83 -21.35
N SER A 103 -3.21 -1.56 -21.25
CA SER A 103 -2.33 -0.46 -21.66
C SER A 103 -1.00 -0.48 -20.91
N ASN A 104 -0.96 -0.94 -19.67
CA ASN A 104 0.26 -1.07 -18.87
C ASN A 104 1.18 -2.22 -19.32
N GLN A 105 0.66 -3.21 -20.07
CA GLN A 105 1.46 -4.27 -20.69
C GLN A 105 2.07 -3.83 -22.01
N THR A 106 1.45 -2.85 -22.69
CA THR A 106 1.86 -2.40 -24.01
C THR A 106 2.60 -1.07 -24.01
N SER A 107 2.53 -0.32 -22.91
CA SER A 107 3.10 1.02 -22.84
C SER A 107 3.74 1.27 -21.48
N VAL A 108 4.89 1.94 -21.50
CA VAL A 108 5.66 2.34 -20.32
C VAL A 108 6.06 3.81 -20.44
N SER A 109 6.05 4.53 -19.32
CA SER A 109 6.56 5.90 -19.29
C SER A 109 8.08 5.91 -19.35
N ARG A 110 8.66 6.65 -20.29
CA ARG A 110 10.11 6.82 -20.40
C ARG A 110 10.71 7.62 -19.24
N THR A 111 9.93 8.54 -18.68
CA THR A 111 10.40 9.40 -17.59
C THR A 111 10.22 8.79 -16.21
N ASP A 112 9.26 7.87 -16.06
CA ASP A 112 8.96 7.17 -14.81
C ASP A 112 8.38 5.77 -15.12
N PRO A 113 9.23 4.76 -15.38
CA PRO A 113 8.81 3.42 -15.79
C PRO A 113 7.92 2.69 -14.77
N ASP A 114 8.02 3.05 -13.50
CA ASP A 114 7.24 2.45 -12.42
C ASP A 114 5.80 2.99 -12.36
N ALA A 115 5.57 4.20 -12.88
CA ALA A 115 4.23 4.78 -12.90
C ALA A 115 3.32 4.03 -13.88
N LYS A 116 2.09 3.75 -13.46
CA LYS A 116 1.13 2.96 -14.23
C LYS A 116 -0.08 3.78 -14.63
N LEU A 117 -0.60 3.49 -15.83
CA LEU A 117 -1.77 4.17 -16.37
C LEU A 117 -3.04 3.66 -15.65
N ARG A 118 -3.77 4.57 -15.04
CA ARG A 118 -5.06 4.30 -14.42
C ARG A 118 -6.06 5.41 -14.76
N GLY A 119 -7.33 5.03 -14.88
CA GLY A 119 -8.44 5.95 -15.10
C GLY A 119 -9.75 5.25 -14.85
N LYS A 120 -10.75 6.00 -14.42
CA LYS A 120 -12.13 5.52 -14.34
C LYS A 120 -12.74 5.55 -15.75
N PRO A 121 -13.71 4.67 -16.06
CA PRO A 121 -14.43 4.74 -17.33
C PRO A 121 -14.98 6.15 -17.58
N GLY A 122 -14.75 6.68 -18.77
CA GLY A 122 -15.18 8.04 -19.15
C GLY A 122 -14.30 9.19 -18.65
N GLN A 123 -13.24 8.92 -17.87
CA GLN A 123 -12.29 9.93 -17.43
C GLN A 123 -10.94 9.78 -18.14
N ARG A 124 -10.21 10.90 -18.26
CA ARG A 124 -8.87 10.89 -18.79
C ARG A 124 -7.97 10.06 -17.86
N PRO A 125 -7.23 9.06 -18.40
CA PRO A 125 -6.30 8.29 -17.58
C PRO A 125 -5.11 9.14 -17.14
N HIS A 126 -4.53 8.79 -15.98
CA HIS A 126 -3.34 9.41 -15.43
C HIS A 126 -2.28 8.34 -15.16
N LEU A 127 -1.00 8.75 -15.17
CA LEU A 127 0.10 7.96 -14.64
C LEU A 127 0.10 8.11 -13.11
N VAL A 128 0.01 6.99 -12.40
CA VAL A 128 -0.18 7.00 -10.94
C VAL A 128 0.63 5.91 -10.26
N TYR A 129 0.83 6.09 -8.96
CA TYR A 129 1.20 5.06 -7.99
C TYR A 129 0.01 4.73 -7.11
N ARG A 130 0.05 3.57 -6.46
CA ARG A 130 -0.94 3.17 -5.46
C ARG A 130 -0.33 3.24 -4.07
N GLY A 131 -0.96 4.01 -3.17
CA GLY A 131 -0.71 3.98 -1.75
C GLY A 131 -1.82 3.22 -1.05
N GLN A 132 -1.47 2.40 -0.06
CA GLN A 132 -2.43 1.73 0.82
C GLN A 132 -2.09 2.07 2.26
N VAL A 133 -3.09 2.25 3.10
CA VAL A 133 -2.94 2.57 4.53
C VAL A 133 -3.83 1.69 5.38
N ALA A 134 -3.32 1.29 6.54
CA ALA A 134 -4.09 0.67 7.61
C ALA A 134 -4.23 1.67 8.76
N VAL A 135 -5.46 1.96 9.12
CA VAL A 135 -5.83 3.00 10.09
C VAL A 135 -6.48 2.36 11.30
N ASP A 136 -5.99 2.68 12.48
CA ASP A 136 -6.64 2.36 13.74
C ASP A 136 -7.76 3.38 14.03
N PRO A 137 -8.99 2.94 14.37
CA PRO A 137 -10.14 3.83 14.48
C PRO A 137 -10.10 4.76 15.68
N LYS A 138 -9.33 4.48 16.74
CA LYS A 138 -9.39 5.22 18.00
C LYS A 138 -9.06 6.71 17.86
N ALA A 139 -7.92 7.01 17.26
CA ALA A 139 -7.50 8.37 16.96
C ALA A 139 -7.15 8.58 15.47
N ARG A 140 -7.54 7.64 14.60
CA ARG A 140 -7.23 7.62 13.17
C ARG A 140 -5.73 7.67 12.88
N CYS A 141 -4.94 6.95 13.70
CA CYS A 141 -3.52 6.78 13.47
C CYS A 141 -3.26 5.79 12.33
N VAL A 142 -2.30 6.10 11.46
CA VAL A 142 -1.84 5.15 10.45
C VAL A 142 -0.82 4.22 11.08
N VAL A 143 -1.13 2.92 11.18
CA VAL A 143 -0.26 1.91 11.80
C VAL A 143 0.57 1.12 10.81
N ALA A 144 0.15 1.07 9.54
CA ALA A 144 0.93 0.51 8.44
C ALA A 144 0.59 1.21 7.13
N CYS A 145 1.55 1.28 6.22
CA CYS A 145 1.33 1.78 4.87
C CYS A 145 2.22 1.06 3.85
N LEU A 146 1.79 1.08 2.58
CA LEU A 146 2.49 0.45 1.47
C LEU A 146 2.33 1.31 0.22
N GLY A 147 3.45 1.73 -0.37
CA GLY A 147 3.50 2.39 -1.67
C GLY A 147 3.99 1.42 -2.73
N GLU A 148 3.23 1.28 -3.81
CA GLU A 148 3.50 0.30 -4.87
C GLU A 148 3.11 0.82 -6.27
N GLN A 149 3.48 0.05 -7.30
CA GLN A 149 3.00 0.29 -8.65
C GLN A 149 1.49 0.03 -8.74
N ALA A 150 0.77 0.82 -9.52
CA ALA A 150 -0.68 0.72 -9.63
C ALA A 150 -1.14 -0.27 -10.72
N ASP A 151 -0.42 -1.35 -11.03
CA ASP A 151 -0.77 -2.31 -12.08
C ASP A 151 -1.33 -3.64 -11.56
N GLY A 152 -0.98 -4.05 -10.36
CA GLY A 152 -1.47 -5.27 -9.73
C GLY A 152 -2.90 -5.19 -9.21
N TYR A 153 -3.37 -6.30 -8.66
CA TYR A 153 -4.61 -6.39 -7.92
C TYR A 153 -4.47 -5.72 -6.55
N GLU A 154 -5.41 -4.87 -6.17
CA GLU A 154 -5.33 -4.06 -4.95
C GLU A 154 -5.24 -4.88 -3.67
N GLY A 155 -5.94 -5.99 -3.62
CA GLY A 155 -5.92 -6.90 -2.48
C GLY A 155 -4.57 -7.60 -2.22
N ASP A 156 -3.64 -7.60 -3.18
CA ASP A 156 -2.31 -8.21 -2.97
C ASP A 156 -1.46 -7.42 -1.94
N GLY A 157 -1.75 -6.14 -1.74
CA GLY A 157 -1.11 -5.32 -0.71
C GLY A 157 -1.61 -5.56 0.71
N LEU A 158 -2.75 -6.28 0.89
CA LEU A 158 -3.33 -6.45 2.22
C LEU A 158 -2.46 -7.32 3.14
N ASP A 159 -1.93 -8.44 2.64
CA ASP A 159 -1.06 -9.33 3.42
C ASP A 159 0.18 -8.62 3.97
N PRO A 160 0.99 -7.91 3.15
CA PRO A 160 2.12 -7.13 3.67
C PRO A 160 1.73 -6.02 4.66
N ILE A 161 0.58 -5.38 4.46
CA ILE A 161 0.07 -4.35 5.37
C ILE A 161 -0.28 -4.95 6.73
N LEU A 162 -1.00 -6.08 6.76
CA LEU A 162 -1.35 -6.76 8.00
C LEU A 162 -0.12 -7.27 8.75
N ASP A 163 0.90 -7.76 8.03
CA ASP A 163 2.14 -8.22 8.65
C ASP A 163 2.92 -7.06 9.29
N ARG A 164 2.95 -5.87 8.66
CA ARG A 164 3.53 -4.66 9.24
C ARG A 164 2.71 -4.15 10.43
N ALA A 165 1.38 -4.17 10.34
CA ALA A 165 0.49 -3.69 11.39
C ALA A 165 0.57 -4.52 12.68
N ARG A 166 0.92 -5.81 12.61
CA ARG A 166 1.06 -6.70 13.76
C ARG A 166 1.99 -6.17 14.85
N PHE A 167 2.99 -5.41 14.45
CA PHE A 167 3.93 -4.80 15.38
C PHE A 167 3.25 -3.80 16.34
N ALA A 168 2.34 -2.97 15.82
CA ALA A 168 1.59 -2.00 16.62
C ALA A 168 0.28 -2.57 17.18
N CYS A 169 -0.25 -3.63 16.58
CA CYS A 169 -1.55 -4.21 16.87
C CYS A 169 -1.44 -5.73 17.11
N PRO A 170 -0.77 -6.17 18.19
CA PRO A 170 -0.57 -7.60 18.49
C PRO A 170 -1.90 -8.33 18.76
N GLU A 171 -2.92 -7.62 19.25
CA GLU A 171 -4.26 -8.15 19.55
C GLU A 171 -5.26 -7.92 18.42
N LEU A 172 -4.76 -7.67 17.19
CA LEU A 172 -5.63 -7.47 16.04
C LEU A 172 -6.57 -8.66 15.85
N ALA A 173 -7.88 -8.37 15.82
CA ALA A 173 -8.93 -9.38 15.67
C ALA A 173 -9.69 -9.26 14.35
N SER A 174 -9.72 -8.08 13.74
CA SER A 174 -10.51 -7.87 12.53
C SER A 174 -9.95 -6.77 11.63
N VAL A 175 -10.26 -6.88 10.35
CA VAL A 175 -9.90 -5.89 9.32
C VAL A 175 -11.09 -5.62 8.42
N ALA A 176 -11.28 -4.35 8.07
CA ALA A 176 -12.24 -3.91 7.05
C ALA A 176 -11.50 -3.32 5.85
N ALA A 177 -11.93 -3.70 4.65
CA ALA A 177 -11.49 -3.08 3.39
C ALA A 177 -12.67 -3.02 2.40
N ASP A 178 -12.49 -2.32 1.29
CA ASP A 178 -13.54 -2.21 0.27
C ASP A 178 -13.64 -3.45 -0.63
N SER A 179 -14.60 -3.45 -1.55
CA SER A 179 -14.79 -4.56 -2.50
C SER A 179 -13.69 -4.68 -3.55
N GLY A 180 -12.83 -3.69 -3.70
CA GLY A 180 -11.62 -3.75 -4.53
C GLY A 180 -10.62 -4.77 -4.02
N PHE A 181 -10.62 -5.03 -2.71
CA PHE A 181 -9.80 -6.06 -2.06
C PHE A 181 -10.41 -7.46 -2.10
N ALA A 182 -11.63 -7.64 -2.63
CA ALA A 182 -12.34 -8.90 -2.57
C ALA A 182 -11.76 -9.96 -3.51
N ALA A 183 -11.10 -10.97 -2.95
CA ALA A 183 -10.67 -12.18 -3.63
C ALA A 183 -10.62 -13.35 -2.65
N GLU A 184 -10.81 -14.58 -3.15
CA GLU A 184 -10.71 -15.79 -2.33
C GLU A 184 -9.37 -15.86 -1.57
N ARG A 185 -8.25 -15.61 -2.27
CA ARG A 185 -6.92 -15.62 -1.66
C ARG A 185 -6.76 -14.60 -0.53
N VAL A 186 -7.41 -13.43 -0.65
CA VAL A 186 -7.37 -12.36 0.36
C VAL A 186 -8.13 -12.79 1.61
N TRP A 187 -9.36 -13.26 1.47
CA TRP A 187 -10.13 -13.77 2.61
C TRP A 187 -9.38 -14.90 3.32
N ARG A 188 -8.82 -15.86 2.57
CA ARG A 188 -7.99 -16.93 3.14
C ARG A 188 -6.72 -16.43 3.81
N GLY A 189 -6.09 -15.38 3.26
CA GLY A 189 -4.93 -14.73 3.86
C GLY A 189 -5.24 -14.13 5.23
N VAL A 190 -6.38 -13.46 5.35
CA VAL A 190 -6.89 -12.89 6.60
C VAL A 190 -7.26 -14.00 7.60
N GLU A 191 -7.97 -15.04 7.15
CA GLU A 191 -8.38 -16.18 7.99
C GLU A 191 -7.18 -16.96 8.54
N ARG A 192 -6.13 -17.19 7.73
CA ARG A 192 -4.87 -17.83 8.18
C ARG A 192 -4.21 -17.06 9.33
N ARG A 193 -4.41 -15.75 9.40
CA ARG A 193 -3.94 -14.91 10.50
C ARG A 193 -4.88 -14.91 11.70
N ARG A 194 -5.96 -15.69 11.66
CA ARG A 194 -7.03 -15.75 12.68
C ARG A 194 -7.76 -14.41 12.85
N LEU A 195 -7.86 -13.65 11.76
CA LEU A 195 -8.57 -12.38 11.73
C LEU A 195 -9.93 -12.53 11.06
N VAL A 196 -10.87 -11.69 11.44
CA VAL A 196 -12.17 -11.57 10.78
C VAL A 196 -12.09 -10.53 9.66
N ALA A 197 -12.35 -10.95 8.41
CA ALA A 197 -12.38 -10.07 7.25
C ALA A 197 -13.78 -9.48 7.03
N PHE A 198 -13.91 -8.16 7.12
CA PHE A 198 -15.09 -7.40 6.70
C PHE A 198 -14.81 -6.76 5.32
N ILE A 199 -14.68 -7.61 4.30
CA ILE A 199 -14.40 -7.24 2.92
C ILE A 199 -15.57 -7.72 2.06
N PRO A 200 -16.44 -6.83 1.57
CA PRO A 200 -17.62 -7.23 0.81
C PRO A 200 -17.23 -7.80 -0.55
N PRO A 201 -17.84 -8.92 -0.98
CA PRO A 201 -17.60 -9.48 -2.30
C PRO A 201 -18.14 -8.58 -3.40
N GLN A 202 -17.49 -8.59 -4.55
CA GLN A 202 -18.05 -7.98 -5.75
C GLN A 202 -19.28 -8.78 -6.21
N PRO A 203 -20.30 -8.13 -6.82
CA PRO A 203 -21.53 -8.81 -7.28
C PRO A 203 -21.26 -9.99 -8.22
N THR A 204 -20.21 -9.90 -9.04
CA THR A 204 -19.79 -10.95 -9.99
C THR A 204 -19.25 -12.20 -9.33
N MET A 205 -18.87 -12.14 -8.07
CA MET A 205 -18.33 -13.28 -7.30
C MET A 205 -19.43 -14.12 -6.63
N LEU A 206 -20.64 -13.59 -6.57
CA LEU A 206 -21.79 -14.27 -5.97
C LEU A 206 -22.47 -15.17 -6.98
N PRO A 207 -23.10 -16.29 -6.54
CA PRO A 207 -23.89 -17.11 -7.43
C PRO A 207 -25.06 -16.31 -8.01
N LYS A 208 -25.32 -16.46 -9.32
CA LYS A 208 -26.42 -15.76 -9.99
C LYS A 208 -27.77 -16.35 -9.62
N ASN A 209 -27.84 -17.67 -9.53
CA ASN A 209 -29.05 -18.41 -9.18
C ASN A 209 -28.67 -19.61 -8.30
N GLY A 210 -29.37 -19.78 -7.18
CA GLY A 210 -29.22 -20.96 -6.33
C GLY A 210 -28.00 -21.00 -5.42
N GLU A 211 -27.51 -22.19 -5.17
CA GLU A 211 -26.39 -22.43 -4.23
C GLU A 211 -25.01 -22.20 -4.87
N PRO A 212 -24.00 -21.87 -4.04
CA PRO A 212 -22.64 -21.68 -4.53
C PRO A 212 -22.07 -22.98 -5.09
N THR A 213 -21.56 -22.96 -6.32
CA THR A 213 -21.01 -24.12 -7.04
C THR A 213 -19.51 -24.27 -6.89
N SER A 214 -18.81 -23.25 -6.37
CA SER A 214 -17.36 -23.25 -6.17
C SER A 214 -16.98 -22.79 -4.77
N GLU A 215 -15.75 -23.13 -4.35
CA GLU A 215 -15.20 -22.65 -3.07
C GLU A 215 -15.12 -21.11 -3.03
N ALA A 216 -14.72 -20.48 -4.12
CA ALA A 216 -14.69 -19.03 -4.25
C ALA A 216 -16.07 -18.40 -4.03
N GLN A 217 -17.14 -19.01 -4.54
CA GLN A 217 -18.50 -18.55 -4.30
C GLN A 217 -18.95 -18.78 -2.85
N ARG A 218 -18.60 -19.91 -2.23
CA ARG A 218 -18.87 -20.16 -0.80
C ARG A 218 -18.21 -19.10 0.08
N GLN A 219 -16.95 -18.79 -0.18
CA GLN A 219 -16.22 -17.71 0.51
C GLN A 219 -16.87 -16.34 0.30
N ALA A 220 -17.30 -16.02 -0.92
CA ALA A 220 -17.99 -14.78 -1.23
C ALA A 220 -19.34 -14.66 -0.48
N VAL A 221 -20.14 -15.74 -0.43
CA VAL A 221 -21.41 -15.78 0.32
C VAL A 221 -21.14 -15.58 1.81
N ALA A 222 -20.16 -16.28 2.37
CA ALA A 222 -19.77 -16.13 3.78
C ALA A 222 -19.27 -14.71 4.10
N ALA A 223 -18.43 -14.12 3.23
CA ALA A 223 -17.98 -12.74 3.36
C ALA A 223 -19.14 -11.74 3.32
N ARG A 224 -20.11 -11.95 2.41
CA ARG A 224 -21.34 -11.13 2.35
C ARG A 224 -22.14 -11.21 3.63
N ALA A 225 -22.30 -12.41 4.19
CA ALA A 225 -23.02 -12.61 5.46
C ALA A 225 -22.32 -11.89 6.62
N ARG A 226 -20.98 -12.02 6.72
CA ARG A 226 -20.18 -11.29 7.72
C ARG A 226 -20.34 -9.79 7.60
N CYS A 227 -20.27 -9.23 6.39
CA CYS A 227 -20.43 -7.79 6.16
C CYS A 227 -21.85 -7.27 6.47
N LYS A 228 -22.88 -8.13 6.43
CA LYS A 228 -24.27 -7.79 6.77
C LYS A 228 -24.57 -7.92 8.27
N SER A 229 -23.70 -8.53 9.07
CA SER A 229 -23.86 -8.58 10.53
C SER A 229 -23.74 -7.18 11.14
N GLU A 230 -24.23 -6.99 12.37
CA GLU A 230 -24.10 -5.72 13.10
C GLU A 230 -22.64 -5.26 13.16
N ARG A 231 -21.71 -6.18 13.48
CA ARG A 231 -20.27 -5.89 13.51
C ARG A 231 -19.73 -5.55 12.11
N GLY A 232 -20.23 -6.16 11.05
CA GLY A 232 -19.85 -5.86 9.67
C GLY A 232 -20.35 -4.46 9.23
N ILE A 233 -21.56 -4.10 9.61
CA ILE A 233 -22.13 -2.76 9.37
C ILE A 233 -21.31 -1.70 10.12
N TRP A 234 -20.97 -1.97 11.38
CA TRP A 234 -20.09 -1.09 12.16
C TRP A 234 -18.72 -0.95 11.50
N ALA A 235 -18.05 -2.06 11.14
CA ALA A 235 -16.74 -2.05 10.52
C ALA A 235 -16.72 -1.28 9.18
N HIS A 236 -17.79 -1.39 8.38
CA HIS A 236 -17.93 -0.62 7.15
C HIS A 236 -18.07 0.89 7.41
N LYS A 237 -18.86 1.28 8.40
CA LYS A 237 -19.01 2.70 8.80
C LYS A 237 -17.67 3.26 9.29
N GLN A 238 -16.95 2.49 10.12
CA GLN A 238 -15.62 2.90 10.58
C GLN A 238 -14.65 3.09 9.42
N ARG A 239 -14.58 2.13 8.47
CA ARG A 239 -13.72 2.27 7.31
C ARG A 239 -13.98 3.57 6.52
N MET A 240 -15.26 3.89 6.26
CA MET A 240 -15.61 5.12 5.56
C MET A 240 -15.19 6.36 6.34
N ALA A 241 -15.39 6.38 7.66
CA ALA A 241 -15.05 7.53 8.48
C ALA A 241 -13.53 7.68 8.68
N ASP A 242 -12.81 6.57 8.86
CA ASP A 242 -11.41 6.56 9.26
C ASP A 242 -10.49 6.53 8.04
N ALA A 243 -10.55 5.49 7.21
CA ALA A 243 -9.60 5.32 6.12
C ALA A 243 -9.82 6.36 5.01
N GLU A 244 -11.06 6.61 4.58
CA GLU A 244 -11.33 7.63 3.57
C GLU A 244 -11.02 9.04 4.10
N GLY A 245 -11.34 9.32 5.37
CA GLY A 245 -11.01 10.59 6.03
C GLY A 245 -9.50 10.82 6.11
N VAL A 246 -8.75 9.80 6.52
CA VAL A 246 -7.27 9.83 6.58
C VAL A 246 -6.66 10.00 5.18
N ILE A 247 -7.15 9.29 4.16
CA ILE A 247 -6.68 9.44 2.78
C ILE A 247 -6.95 10.86 2.27
N GLY A 248 -8.13 11.43 2.57
CA GLY A 248 -8.44 12.83 2.25
C GLY A 248 -7.44 13.80 2.89
N GLU A 249 -7.11 13.61 4.16
CA GLU A 249 -6.14 14.42 4.88
C GLU A 249 -4.71 14.26 4.34
N LEU A 250 -4.28 13.03 4.07
CA LEU A 250 -2.98 12.72 3.47
C LEU A 250 -2.81 13.41 2.11
N LYS A 251 -3.84 13.42 1.27
CA LYS A 251 -3.81 14.10 -0.03
C LYS A 251 -3.79 15.62 0.11
N ASN A 252 -4.68 16.17 0.93
CA ASN A 252 -4.90 17.62 0.98
C ASN A 252 -3.88 18.35 1.86
N GLN A 253 -3.39 17.72 2.93
CA GLN A 253 -2.52 18.38 3.93
C GLN A 253 -1.08 17.85 3.92
N HIS A 254 -0.86 16.60 3.45
CA HIS A 254 0.46 15.94 3.46
C HIS A 254 1.01 15.68 2.04
N ALA A 255 0.45 16.35 1.02
CA ALA A 255 0.92 16.35 -0.37
C ALA A 255 1.05 14.95 -0.99
N LEU A 256 0.12 14.03 -0.66
CA LEU A 256 0.04 12.69 -1.23
C LEU A 256 -0.97 12.58 -2.39
N ASP A 257 -1.51 13.69 -2.87
CA ASP A 257 -2.25 13.79 -4.13
C ASP A 257 -1.32 13.58 -5.34
N ARG A 258 -0.07 14.07 -5.22
CA ARG A 258 0.94 14.01 -6.27
C ARG A 258 2.30 13.57 -5.78
N VAL A 259 2.94 12.66 -6.53
CA VAL A 259 4.31 12.20 -6.26
C VAL A 259 5.31 13.24 -6.75
N ARG A 260 6.22 13.65 -5.89
CA ARG A 260 7.24 14.67 -6.21
C ARG A 260 8.47 14.08 -6.89
N SER A 261 8.81 12.85 -6.54
CA SER A 261 9.95 12.11 -7.09
C SER A 261 9.47 11.07 -8.11
N ARG A 262 10.38 10.29 -8.66
CA ARG A 262 10.09 9.19 -9.61
C ARG A 262 10.55 7.87 -9.03
N GLY A 263 9.87 6.79 -9.43
CA GLY A 263 10.16 5.45 -8.97
C GLY A 263 9.42 5.06 -7.68
N THR A 264 9.01 3.80 -7.61
CA THR A 264 8.26 3.23 -6.49
C THR A 264 8.92 3.42 -5.12
N PRO A 265 10.26 3.26 -4.97
CA PRO A 265 10.91 3.45 -3.68
C PRO A 265 10.76 4.87 -3.14
N LEU A 266 10.89 5.89 -3.99
CA LEU A 266 10.76 7.29 -3.55
C LEU A 266 9.30 7.68 -3.29
N PHE A 267 8.35 7.10 -4.01
CA PHE A 267 6.94 7.22 -3.64
C PHE A 267 6.65 6.61 -2.26
N HIS A 268 7.18 5.41 -2.00
CA HIS A 268 7.03 4.78 -0.68
C HIS A 268 7.61 5.64 0.45
N VAL A 269 8.78 6.25 0.24
CA VAL A 269 9.36 7.21 1.19
C VAL A 269 8.44 8.43 1.41
N GLN A 270 7.88 8.99 0.35
CA GLN A 270 6.93 10.12 0.47
C GLN A 270 5.69 9.71 1.28
N LEU A 271 5.18 8.50 1.07
CA LEU A 271 4.05 7.94 1.81
C LEU A 271 4.38 7.77 3.30
N LEU A 272 5.54 7.16 3.63
CA LEU A 272 6.01 6.99 5.01
C LEU A 272 6.10 8.34 5.74
N LEU A 273 6.67 9.36 5.10
CA LEU A 273 6.78 10.70 5.67
C LEU A 273 5.42 11.38 5.88
N GLY A 274 4.50 11.26 4.92
CA GLY A 274 3.14 11.79 5.06
C GLY A 274 2.38 11.12 6.19
N CYS A 275 2.46 9.79 6.30
CA CYS A 275 1.84 9.04 7.39
C CYS A 275 2.47 9.36 8.75
N ALA A 276 3.80 9.51 8.83
CA ALA A 276 4.48 9.90 10.06
C ALA A 276 4.08 11.32 10.50
N ALA A 277 3.99 12.28 9.57
CA ALA A 277 3.54 13.63 9.87
C ALA A 277 2.09 13.67 10.38
N LEU A 278 1.20 12.88 9.78
CA LEU A 278 -0.17 12.71 10.26
C LEU A 278 -0.19 12.15 11.69
N ASN A 279 0.57 11.09 11.97
CA ASN A 279 0.65 10.51 13.31
C ASN A 279 1.19 11.53 14.33
N CYS A 280 2.22 12.31 14.00
CA CYS A 280 2.70 13.38 14.85
C CYS A 280 1.63 14.45 15.14
N LYS A 281 0.81 14.79 14.13
CA LYS A 281 -0.34 15.67 14.32
C LYS A 281 -1.35 15.07 15.30
N ARG A 282 -1.68 13.78 15.18
CA ARG A 282 -2.58 13.10 16.14
C ARG A 282 -2.06 13.15 17.56
N ILE A 283 -0.74 12.96 17.74
CA ILE A 283 -0.10 13.09 19.05
C ILE A 283 -0.27 14.51 19.58
N ALA A 284 0.05 15.52 18.77
CA ALA A 284 -0.08 16.93 19.18
C ALA A 284 -1.51 17.31 19.54
N ASP A 285 -2.51 16.81 18.79
CA ASP A 285 -3.93 17.09 19.04
C ASP A 285 -4.46 16.43 20.34
N HIS A 286 -3.79 15.37 20.83
CA HIS A 286 -4.27 14.59 22.00
C HIS A 286 -3.42 14.78 23.25
N VAL A 287 -2.24 15.38 23.15
CA VAL A 287 -1.41 15.71 24.33
C VAL A 287 -1.89 17.06 24.90
N PRO A 288 -2.33 17.13 26.16
CA PRO A 288 -2.77 18.40 26.76
C PRO A 288 -1.66 19.44 26.72
N GLU A 289 -2.00 20.71 26.43
CA GLU A 289 -1.05 21.84 26.38
C GLU A 289 -0.26 22.05 27.67
N THR A 290 -0.77 21.57 28.79
CA THR A 290 -0.08 21.60 30.10
C THR A 290 1.22 20.80 30.13
N ALA A 291 1.45 19.87 29.18
CA ALA A 291 2.72 19.18 29.01
C ALA A 291 3.71 19.95 28.10
N ASN A 292 3.22 20.95 27.36
CA ASN A 292 3.99 21.78 26.45
C ASN A 292 4.31 23.15 27.05
N GLY A 293 4.85 23.18 28.26
CA GLY A 293 5.47 24.41 28.81
C GLY A 293 6.64 24.87 27.94
N VAL A 294 6.33 25.49 26.80
CA VAL A 294 7.30 26.21 25.96
C VAL A 294 7.63 27.52 26.65
N GLY A 295 8.65 27.50 27.45
CA GLY A 295 9.15 28.67 28.11
C GLY A 295 10.32 28.36 29.05
N SER A 296 11.36 27.76 28.54
CA SER A 296 12.76 27.77 29.01
C SER A 296 13.50 26.48 28.61
N ALA A 297 14.77 26.61 28.28
CA ALA A 297 15.69 25.54 27.96
C ALA A 297 15.59 24.39 29.00
N PRO A 298 15.77 23.11 28.61
CA PRO A 298 15.69 22.01 29.54
C PRO A 298 16.78 22.13 30.61
N THR A 299 16.36 22.57 31.79
CA THR A 299 17.19 22.49 33.00
C THR A 299 17.37 21.00 33.33
N ALA A 300 18.52 20.66 33.86
CA ALA A 300 19.00 19.30 34.17
C ALA A 300 18.07 18.45 35.06
N ALA A 301 16.92 18.96 35.49
CA ALA A 301 15.91 18.29 36.33
C ALA A 301 14.97 17.33 35.56
N ALA A 302 15.02 17.32 34.20
CA ALA A 302 14.17 16.41 33.40
C ALA A 302 14.67 14.95 33.35
N ARG A 303 15.69 14.59 34.12
CA ARG A 303 16.23 13.21 34.17
C ARG A 303 15.50 12.28 35.14
N ASP A 304 14.64 12.79 36.03
CA ASP A 304 14.02 12.02 37.10
C ASP A 304 12.48 11.89 37.01
N LEU A 305 11.89 12.07 35.83
CA LEU A 305 10.48 11.73 35.65
C LEU A 305 10.32 10.21 35.50
N GLN A 306 10.15 9.53 36.62
CA GLN A 306 9.53 8.22 36.69
C GLN A 306 8.13 8.32 36.05
N PRO A 307 7.72 7.37 35.19
CA PRO A 307 6.38 7.35 34.65
C PRO A 307 5.39 7.20 35.80
N ALA A 308 4.49 8.19 35.94
CA ALA A 308 3.36 8.08 36.83
C ALA A 308 2.57 6.81 36.46
N ALA A 309 2.25 6.02 37.45
CA ALA A 309 1.52 4.76 37.37
C ALA A 309 0.16 4.95 36.67
N ALA A 310 0.10 4.80 35.35
CA ALA A 310 -1.11 4.48 34.64
C ALA A 310 -1.27 2.96 34.72
N GLY A 311 -2.12 2.53 35.63
CA GLY A 311 -2.34 1.12 35.87
C GLY A 311 -2.78 0.35 34.62
N GLY A 312 -2.13 -0.77 34.38
CA GLY A 312 -2.71 -1.90 33.66
C GLY A 312 -2.13 -2.32 32.33
N ARG A 313 -1.12 -1.64 31.74
CA ARG A 313 -0.53 -2.09 30.44
C ARG A 313 1.00 -2.04 30.32
N ALA A 314 1.70 -1.51 31.31
CA ALA A 314 3.17 -1.42 31.28
C ALA A 314 3.90 -2.77 31.46
N ASP A 315 3.22 -3.79 31.97
CA ASP A 315 3.81 -5.09 32.32
C ASP A 315 3.63 -6.18 31.23
N HIS A 316 3.08 -5.86 30.06
CA HIS A 316 2.97 -6.85 29.00
C HIS A 316 4.35 -7.03 28.32
N PRO A 317 4.92 -8.26 28.30
CA PRO A 317 6.28 -8.51 27.80
C PRO A 317 6.50 -8.03 26.33
N LEU A 318 5.42 -7.89 25.55
CA LEU A 318 5.45 -7.35 24.18
C LEU A 318 5.71 -5.84 24.14
N TYR A 319 5.33 -5.04 25.15
CA TYR A 319 5.64 -3.59 25.17
C TYR A 319 7.13 -3.34 25.42
N GLY A 320 7.75 -4.15 26.29
CA GLY A 320 9.21 -4.16 26.45
C GLY A 320 9.91 -4.55 25.15
N ALA A 321 9.45 -5.60 24.48
CA ALA A 321 9.99 -6.06 23.19
C ALA A 321 9.81 -5.03 22.08
N ILE A 322 8.71 -4.27 22.04
CA ILE A 322 8.46 -3.19 21.06
C ILE A 322 9.40 -2.01 21.33
N ALA A 323 9.55 -1.59 22.59
CA ALA A 323 10.47 -0.53 22.98
C ALA A 323 11.94 -0.92 22.71
N ASP A 324 12.29 -2.18 22.96
CA ASP A 324 13.63 -2.71 22.74
C ASP A 324 13.91 -2.97 21.24
N ALA A 325 12.93 -3.42 20.46
CA ALA A 325 13.05 -3.51 19.01
C ALA A 325 13.17 -2.12 18.37
N ALA A 326 12.43 -1.12 18.86
CA ALA A 326 12.58 0.27 18.42
C ALA A 326 13.94 0.84 18.82
N LYS A 327 14.44 0.57 20.04
CA LYS A 327 15.79 0.94 20.47
C LYS A 327 16.88 0.21 19.66
N SER A 328 16.70 -1.10 19.43
CA SER A 328 17.61 -1.91 18.61
C SER A 328 17.64 -1.44 17.16
N ALA A 329 16.50 -1.09 16.58
CA ALA A 329 16.42 -0.51 15.24
C ALA A 329 17.12 0.86 15.14
N PHE A 330 17.18 1.62 16.24
CA PHE A 330 17.89 2.90 16.30
C PHE A 330 19.41 2.77 16.53
N THR A 331 19.87 1.63 17.08
CA THR A 331 21.29 1.38 17.43
C THR A 331 21.97 0.37 16.51
N ALA A 332 21.23 -0.37 15.67
CA ALA A 332 21.80 -1.34 14.74
C ALA A 332 22.52 -0.64 13.57
N PRO A 333 23.71 -1.13 13.17
CA PRO A 333 24.41 -0.61 12.01
C PRO A 333 23.59 -0.87 10.73
N PRO A 334 23.68 -0.01 9.69
CA PRO A 334 22.79 -0.01 8.52
C PRO A 334 22.81 -1.29 7.65
N ASN A 335 23.70 -2.22 7.90
CA ASN A 335 23.92 -3.39 7.03
C ASN A 335 23.29 -4.71 7.54
N SER A 336 22.47 -4.69 8.59
CA SER A 336 21.91 -5.92 9.17
C SER A 336 20.50 -6.31 8.69
N TRP A 337 19.91 -5.56 7.75
CA TRP A 337 18.57 -5.83 7.23
C TRP A 337 18.66 -6.28 5.76
N SER A 338 18.84 -7.58 5.56
CA SER A 338 18.65 -8.18 4.25
C SER A 338 17.15 -8.30 3.96
N TYR A 339 16.67 -7.54 2.97
CA TYR A 339 15.40 -7.81 2.32
C TYR A 339 15.54 -9.11 1.54
N THR A 340 15.09 -10.21 2.10
CA THR A 340 14.80 -11.40 1.30
C THR A 340 13.49 -11.12 0.56
N VAL A 341 13.63 -10.51 -0.61
CA VAL A 341 12.57 -10.52 -1.62
C VAL A 341 12.55 -11.97 -2.13
N CYS A 342 11.62 -12.77 -1.65
CA CYS A 342 11.29 -14.02 -2.31
C CYS A 342 10.62 -13.66 -3.65
N LEU A 343 11.45 -13.60 -4.71
CA LEU A 343 11.00 -13.75 -6.08
C LEU A 343 10.74 -15.25 -6.28
N ASN A 344 9.49 -15.67 -6.29
CA ASN A 344 8.96 -16.83 -6.98
C ASN A 344 7.58 -16.49 -7.51
#